data_100c37f2480805bd6c52c30662346777
#
_entry.id   100c37f2480805bd6c52c30662346777
#
_cell.length_a   1.000
_cell.length_b   1.000
_cell.length_c   1.000
_cell.angle_alpha   90.00
_cell.angle_beta   90.00
_cell.angle_gamma   90.00
#
_symmetry.space_group_name_H-M   'P 1'
#
loop_
_entity.id
_entity.type
_entity.pdbx_description
1 polymer ?
#
loop_
_entity_poly.entity_id
_entity_poly.type
_entity_poly.pdbx_seq_one_letter_code
_entity_poly.pdbx_strand_id
1 'polypeptide(L)'
;FLAPHAIVASNTSGLSITRLSEALPDAIKPRFCGIHFFNPPRYMTLVELINTPTTEPKVLDDLEAFVTSALGKGVIRAHDTPNFIANRVGIAGMLAIIKQTEAFGLTYDVVDDLTGKKLGRASSGTFRTADVVGLDTMAHVVKTLQDNLGPDKTPDPFSDMYGTPPVLAKLLESKNLGQKTGAGFYKKVGRDIMRLDPETMEYVAGGAKANEVVGRMLKKPAGERLKLLREAEGAEARFLWA
;
A
#
# COMPACT_ATOMS: atom_id res chain seq x y z
N PHE A 1 36.61 2.98 1.38
CA PHE A 1 36.46 3.63 2.71
C PHE A 1 35.36 2.96 3.57
N LEU A 2 35.01 1.72 3.25
CA LEU A 2 34.06 0.94 4.05
C LEU A 2 34.81 0.25 5.19
N ALA A 3 34.32 0.38 6.45
CA ALA A 3 34.90 -0.36 7.57
C ALA A 3 34.78 -1.88 7.33
N PRO A 4 35.76 -2.71 7.75
CA PRO A 4 35.74 -4.14 7.49
C PRO A 4 34.50 -4.89 7.96
N HIS A 5 33.85 -4.37 9.00
CA HIS A 5 32.64 -4.96 9.62
C HIS A 5 31.36 -4.20 9.29
N ALA A 6 31.42 -3.19 8.41
CA ALA A 6 30.23 -2.41 8.06
C ALA A 6 29.21 -3.25 7.28
N ILE A 7 27.96 -3.19 7.68
CA ILE A 7 26.83 -3.72 6.92
C ILE A 7 26.48 -2.74 5.81
N VAL A 8 26.26 -3.24 4.60
CA VAL A 8 25.85 -2.46 3.45
C VAL A 8 24.40 -2.83 3.13
N ALA A 9 23.53 -1.84 3.00
CA ALA A 9 22.13 -2.11 2.74
C ALA A 9 21.55 -1.19 1.65
N SER A 10 20.59 -1.70 0.90
CA SER A 10 19.80 -0.95 -0.06
C SER A 10 18.38 -0.71 0.48
N ASN A 11 17.88 0.52 0.34
CA ASN A 11 16.50 0.89 0.70
C ASN A 11 15.59 0.92 -0.54
N THR A 12 15.88 0.15 -1.58
CA THR A 12 14.99 0.07 -2.75
C THR A 12 13.64 -0.52 -2.38
N SER A 13 12.58 -0.09 -3.06
CA SER A 13 11.21 -0.55 -2.80
C SER A 13 10.73 -1.65 -3.75
N GLY A 14 11.49 -1.97 -4.81
CA GLY A 14 11.01 -2.91 -5.83
C GLY A 14 12.09 -3.55 -6.68
N LEU A 15 13.35 -3.14 -6.54
CA LEU A 15 14.46 -3.79 -7.23
C LEU A 15 14.91 -5.04 -6.45
N SER A 16 15.25 -6.11 -7.15
CA SER A 16 15.79 -7.32 -6.53
C SER A 16 17.10 -7.01 -5.80
N ILE A 17 17.15 -7.31 -4.53
CA ILE A 17 18.34 -7.16 -3.68
C ILE A 17 19.44 -8.11 -4.13
N THR A 18 19.07 -9.32 -4.55
CA THR A 18 20.00 -10.32 -5.09
C THR A 18 20.70 -9.79 -6.33
N ARG A 19 19.95 -9.25 -7.29
CA ARG A 19 20.55 -8.66 -8.51
C ARG A 19 21.44 -7.46 -8.21
N LEU A 20 21.05 -6.63 -7.23
CA LEU A 20 21.90 -5.53 -6.78
C LEU A 20 23.23 -6.04 -6.17
N SER A 21 23.18 -7.17 -5.46
CA SER A 21 24.38 -7.77 -4.88
C SER A 21 25.37 -8.28 -5.92
N GLU A 22 24.94 -8.63 -7.13
CA GLU A 22 25.80 -9.11 -8.21
C GLU A 22 26.83 -8.04 -8.65
N ALA A 23 26.46 -6.77 -8.53
CA ALA A 23 27.35 -5.64 -8.86
C ALA A 23 28.38 -5.32 -7.77
N LEU A 24 28.31 -6.01 -6.61
CA LEU A 24 29.20 -5.75 -5.48
C LEU A 24 30.42 -6.72 -5.51
N PRO A 25 31.58 -6.26 -4.98
CA PRO A 25 32.71 -7.15 -4.73
C PRO A 25 32.33 -8.31 -3.81
N ASP A 26 32.87 -9.51 -4.07
CA ASP A 26 32.54 -10.73 -3.31
C ASP A 26 32.75 -10.59 -1.79
N ALA A 27 33.77 -9.83 -1.38
CA ALA A 27 34.02 -9.54 0.03
C ALA A 27 32.92 -8.74 0.74
N ILE A 28 32.00 -8.09 -0.01
CA ILE A 28 30.90 -7.29 0.54
C ILE A 28 29.60 -8.07 0.56
N LYS A 29 29.38 -8.99 -0.39
CA LYS A 29 28.13 -9.73 -0.55
C LYS A 29 27.61 -10.40 0.72
N PRO A 30 28.45 -11.03 1.58
CA PRO A 30 27.99 -11.61 2.84
C PRO A 30 27.40 -10.60 3.83
N ARG A 31 27.77 -9.32 3.69
CA ARG A 31 27.35 -8.22 4.56
C ARG A 31 26.33 -7.28 3.88
N PHE A 32 25.78 -7.68 2.74
CA PHE A 32 24.80 -6.93 1.97
C PHE A 32 23.39 -7.48 2.14
N CYS A 33 22.40 -6.58 2.29
CA CYS A 33 20.99 -6.95 2.39
C CYS A 33 20.10 -5.77 1.94
N GLY A 34 18.79 -6.00 1.88
CA GLY A 34 17.78 -4.96 1.80
C GLY A 34 17.33 -4.52 3.19
N ILE A 35 17.13 -3.22 3.37
CA ILE A 35 16.43 -2.64 4.53
C ILE A 35 15.41 -1.65 4.01
N HIS A 36 14.14 -2.05 3.95
CA HIS A 36 13.09 -1.27 3.33
C HIS A 36 12.25 -0.55 4.39
N PHE A 37 12.40 0.77 4.41
CA PHE A 37 11.59 1.68 5.22
C PHE A 37 10.39 2.19 4.43
N PHE A 38 9.32 2.55 5.13
CA PHE A 38 8.12 3.14 4.54
C PHE A 38 8.04 4.64 4.82
N ASN A 39 7.61 5.42 3.84
CA ASN A 39 7.48 6.86 3.96
C ASN A 39 6.20 7.28 4.71
N PRO A 40 6.28 8.24 5.62
CA PRO A 40 7.48 8.88 6.15
C PRO A 40 8.15 7.98 7.21
N PRO A 41 9.46 7.68 7.09
CA PRO A 41 10.13 6.67 7.93
C PRO A 41 10.11 7.02 9.42
N ARG A 42 9.97 8.29 9.77
CA ARG A 42 9.85 8.74 11.17
C ARG A 42 8.59 8.19 11.85
N TYR A 43 7.49 8.06 11.11
CA TYR A 43 6.17 7.69 11.66
C TYR A 43 5.79 6.25 11.37
N MET A 44 6.23 5.71 10.25
CA MET A 44 5.94 4.33 9.86
C MET A 44 6.78 3.37 10.71
N THR A 45 6.11 2.44 11.38
CA THR A 45 6.75 1.50 12.30
C THR A 45 7.35 0.29 11.61
N LEU A 46 6.81 -0.11 10.46
CA LEU A 46 7.25 -1.30 9.74
C LEU A 46 8.59 -1.07 9.02
N VAL A 47 9.46 -2.07 9.10
CA VAL A 47 10.68 -2.22 8.30
C VAL A 47 10.75 -3.65 7.80
N GLU A 48 11.07 -3.83 6.52
CA GLU A 48 11.36 -5.13 5.95
C GLU A 48 12.87 -5.32 5.83
N LEU A 49 13.37 -6.47 6.28
CA LEU A 49 14.75 -6.90 6.06
C LEU A 49 14.76 -8.01 5.02
N ILE A 50 15.51 -7.82 3.94
CA ILE A 50 15.53 -8.72 2.79
C ILE A 50 16.94 -9.29 2.62
N ASN A 51 17.06 -10.62 2.71
CA ASN A 51 18.33 -11.29 2.46
C ASN A 51 18.57 -11.57 0.98
N THR A 52 19.84 -11.81 0.64
CA THR A 52 20.27 -12.45 -0.59
C THR A 52 20.73 -13.88 -0.28
N PRO A 53 20.97 -14.73 -1.28
CA PRO A 53 21.53 -16.06 -1.05
C PRO A 53 22.90 -16.06 -0.33
N THR A 54 23.63 -14.94 -0.40
CA THR A 54 24.96 -14.79 0.20
C THR A 54 24.97 -14.01 1.51
N THR A 55 23.87 -13.39 1.90
CA THR A 55 23.77 -12.61 3.15
C THR A 55 23.96 -13.52 4.35
N GLU A 56 24.92 -13.22 5.22
CA GLU A 56 25.12 -13.94 6.49
C GLU A 56 23.92 -13.71 7.43
N PRO A 57 23.36 -14.76 8.06
CA PRO A 57 22.22 -14.63 8.97
C PRO A 57 22.46 -13.61 10.09
N LYS A 58 23.69 -13.55 10.62
CA LYS A 58 24.08 -12.59 11.67
C LYS A 58 23.87 -11.13 11.25
N VAL A 59 24.01 -10.81 9.98
CA VAL A 59 23.77 -9.45 9.44
C VAL A 59 22.33 -9.03 9.67
N LEU A 60 21.38 -9.92 9.40
CA LEU A 60 19.97 -9.64 9.65
C LEU A 60 19.64 -9.58 11.15
N ASP A 61 20.27 -10.45 11.95
CA ASP A 61 20.08 -10.44 13.40
C ASP A 61 20.57 -9.13 14.03
N ASP A 62 21.76 -8.67 13.63
CA ASP A 62 22.33 -7.41 14.10
C ASP A 62 21.49 -6.19 13.68
N LEU A 63 21.00 -6.18 12.42
CA LEU A 63 20.10 -5.13 11.91
C LEU A 63 18.76 -5.14 12.60
N GLU A 64 18.14 -6.30 12.79
CA GLU A 64 16.87 -6.42 13.49
C GLU A 64 17.00 -5.91 14.94
N ALA A 65 18.04 -6.32 15.64
CA ALA A 65 18.33 -5.83 16.97
C ALA A 65 18.49 -4.31 17.02
N PHE A 66 19.27 -3.73 16.09
CA PHE A 66 19.46 -2.28 15.99
C PHE A 66 18.16 -1.54 15.65
N VAL A 67 17.46 -1.98 14.62
CA VAL A 67 16.24 -1.31 14.12
C VAL A 67 15.12 -1.37 15.17
N THR A 68 15.03 -2.47 15.91
CA THR A 68 14.02 -2.63 16.98
C THR A 68 14.39 -1.82 18.22
N SER A 69 15.63 -1.96 18.72
CA SER A 69 16.02 -1.36 19.98
C SER A 69 16.35 0.13 19.88
N ALA A 70 17.04 0.56 18.83
CA ALA A 70 17.48 1.94 18.67
C ALA A 70 16.48 2.82 17.91
N LEU A 71 15.75 2.25 16.94
CA LEU A 71 14.81 3.00 16.11
C LEU A 71 13.34 2.76 16.47
N GLY A 72 13.04 1.81 17.37
CA GLY A 72 11.67 1.50 17.80
C GLY A 72 10.77 0.96 16.69
N LYS A 73 11.33 0.24 15.71
CA LYS A 73 10.61 -0.31 14.56
C LYS A 73 10.14 -1.74 14.82
N GLY A 74 9.06 -2.12 14.14
CA GLY A 74 8.65 -3.50 13.96
C GLY A 74 9.28 -4.08 12.71
N VAL A 75 9.98 -5.20 12.82
CA VAL A 75 10.72 -5.82 11.72
C VAL A 75 10.01 -7.05 11.19
N ILE A 76 9.97 -7.19 9.87
CA ILE A 76 9.60 -8.41 9.17
C ILE A 76 10.76 -8.84 8.27
N ARG A 77 11.17 -10.11 8.32
CA ARG A 77 12.12 -10.70 7.38
C ARG A 77 11.37 -11.13 6.14
N ALA A 78 11.71 -10.52 5.02
CA ALA A 78 11.07 -10.75 3.73
C ALA A 78 12.01 -11.49 2.77
N HIS A 79 11.43 -12.28 1.88
CA HIS A 79 12.16 -12.82 0.74
C HIS A 79 12.37 -11.73 -0.32
N ASP A 80 13.43 -11.88 -1.13
CA ASP A 80 13.69 -11.04 -2.31
C ASP A 80 12.72 -11.38 -3.44
N THR A 81 11.46 -11.01 -3.26
CA THR A 81 10.38 -11.17 -4.24
C THR A 81 9.90 -9.80 -4.70
N PRO A 82 9.28 -9.68 -5.89
CA PRO A 82 8.82 -8.40 -6.42
C PRO A 82 7.98 -7.60 -5.40
N ASN A 83 8.44 -6.37 -5.10
CA ASN A 83 7.83 -5.45 -4.12
C ASN A 83 7.70 -5.99 -2.68
N PHE A 84 8.43 -7.02 -2.32
CA PHE A 84 8.51 -7.65 -1.00
C PHE A 84 7.13 -8.05 -0.44
N ILE A 85 6.80 -7.74 0.82
CA ILE A 85 5.54 -8.15 1.47
C ILE A 85 4.54 -6.99 1.48
N ALA A 86 4.90 -5.85 2.11
CA ALA A 86 3.92 -4.83 2.43
C ALA A 86 3.39 -4.07 1.20
N ASN A 87 4.23 -3.84 0.19
CA ASN A 87 3.76 -3.26 -1.07
C ASN A 87 2.80 -4.21 -1.80
N ARG A 88 3.06 -5.52 -1.80
CA ARG A 88 2.15 -6.51 -2.39
C ARG A 88 0.80 -6.52 -1.68
N VAL A 89 0.80 -6.67 -0.36
CA VAL A 89 -0.42 -6.67 0.47
C VAL A 89 -1.16 -5.33 0.35
N GLY A 90 -0.43 -4.23 0.42
CA GLY A 90 -1.00 -2.88 0.33
C GLY A 90 -1.68 -2.63 -1.00
N ILE A 91 -1.01 -2.93 -2.11
CA ILE A 91 -1.57 -2.74 -3.46
C ILE A 91 -2.73 -3.70 -3.73
N ALA A 92 -2.63 -4.99 -3.36
CA ALA A 92 -3.74 -5.92 -3.50
C ALA A 92 -4.99 -5.40 -2.74
N GLY A 93 -4.81 -4.93 -1.51
CA GLY A 93 -5.89 -4.34 -0.72
C GLY A 93 -6.48 -3.06 -1.35
N MET A 94 -5.64 -2.17 -1.91
CA MET A 94 -6.13 -0.96 -2.58
C MET A 94 -6.90 -1.29 -3.86
N LEU A 95 -6.39 -2.21 -4.69
CA LEU A 95 -7.06 -2.64 -5.92
C LEU A 95 -8.39 -3.33 -5.62
N ALA A 96 -8.46 -4.18 -4.59
CA ALA A 96 -9.69 -4.77 -4.12
C ALA A 96 -10.72 -3.70 -3.72
N ILE A 97 -10.31 -2.69 -2.95
CA ILE A 97 -11.17 -1.58 -2.55
C ILE A 97 -11.66 -0.79 -3.77
N ILE A 98 -10.81 -0.46 -4.74
CA ILE A 98 -11.22 0.22 -5.97
C ILE A 98 -12.28 -0.59 -6.71
N LYS A 99 -12.03 -1.89 -6.93
CA LYS A 99 -12.95 -2.81 -7.60
C LYS A 99 -14.31 -2.89 -6.88
N GLN A 100 -14.30 -3.03 -5.56
CA GLN A 100 -15.53 -3.10 -4.78
C GLN A 100 -16.26 -1.75 -4.71
N THR A 101 -15.54 -0.63 -4.70
CA THR A 101 -16.13 0.72 -4.77
C THR A 101 -16.99 0.86 -6.03
N GLU A 102 -16.45 0.44 -7.16
CA GLU A 102 -17.13 0.42 -8.46
C GLU A 102 -18.32 -0.54 -8.46
N ALA A 103 -18.11 -1.77 -8.01
CA ALA A 103 -19.14 -2.82 -7.99
C ALA A 103 -20.36 -2.47 -7.11
N PHE A 104 -20.17 -1.73 -6.02
CA PHE A 104 -21.24 -1.30 -5.13
C PHE A 104 -21.72 0.13 -5.37
N GLY A 105 -21.22 0.83 -6.38
CA GLY A 105 -21.61 2.19 -6.74
C GLY A 105 -21.37 3.20 -5.60
N LEU A 106 -20.30 3.02 -4.80
CA LEU A 106 -19.99 3.89 -3.68
C LEU A 106 -19.12 5.07 -4.11
N THR A 107 -19.27 6.19 -3.43
CA THR A 107 -18.43 7.36 -3.66
C THR A 107 -17.13 7.27 -2.87
N TYR A 108 -16.06 7.89 -3.38
CA TYR A 108 -14.72 7.79 -2.79
C TYR A 108 -14.64 8.31 -1.36
N ASP A 109 -15.38 9.37 -1.03
CA ASP A 109 -15.44 9.94 0.32
C ASP A 109 -16.17 9.04 1.32
N VAL A 110 -17.25 8.38 0.91
CA VAL A 110 -17.93 7.34 1.71
C VAL A 110 -16.99 6.17 1.97
N VAL A 111 -16.28 5.70 0.95
CA VAL A 111 -15.32 4.59 1.10
C VAL A 111 -14.14 4.99 2.01
N ASP A 112 -13.62 6.21 1.90
CA ASP A 112 -12.58 6.69 2.80
C ASP A 112 -13.07 6.78 4.26
N ASP A 113 -14.31 7.18 4.48
CA ASP A 113 -14.92 7.18 5.81
C ASP A 113 -15.10 5.76 6.37
N LEU A 114 -15.42 4.78 5.51
CA LEU A 114 -15.53 3.36 5.88
C LEU A 114 -14.16 2.74 6.16
N THR A 115 -13.18 2.94 5.27
CA THR A 115 -11.88 2.24 5.29
C THR A 115 -10.79 2.95 6.10
N GLY A 116 -11.10 4.06 6.75
CA GLY A 116 -10.20 4.83 7.59
C GLY A 116 -10.19 4.39 9.06
N LYS A 117 -10.30 5.35 9.96
CA LYS A 117 -10.26 5.14 11.43
C LYS A 117 -11.24 4.08 11.95
N LYS A 118 -12.39 3.95 11.32
CA LYS A 118 -13.43 2.98 11.71
C LYS A 118 -12.95 1.54 11.63
N LEU A 119 -11.98 1.25 10.74
CA LEU A 119 -11.32 -0.06 10.62
C LEU A 119 -9.92 -0.10 11.24
N GLY A 120 -9.52 0.93 12.00
CA GLY A 120 -8.18 1.01 12.59
C GLY A 120 -7.07 1.31 11.59
N ARG A 121 -7.41 1.83 10.41
CA ARG A 121 -6.45 2.24 9.37
C ARG A 121 -6.16 3.75 9.45
N ALA A 122 -5.30 4.24 8.56
CA ALA A 122 -4.99 5.67 8.45
C ALA A 122 -6.25 6.51 8.31
N SER A 123 -6.29 7.66 8.99
CA SER A 123 -7.47 8.55 9.02
C SER A 123 -7.84 9.11 7.65
N SER A 124 -6.91 9.10 6.72
CA SER A 124 -7.11 9.49 5.32
C SER A 124 -8.00 8.52 4.53
N GLY A 125 -8.19 7.28 5.02
CA GLY A 125 -8.88 6.24 4.25
C GLY A 125 -8.02 5.71 3.11
N THR A 126 -8.64 5.22 2.04
CA THR A 126 -7.96 4.57 0.93
C THR A 126 -7.58 5.55 -0.19
N PHE A 127 -8.55 6.29 -0.70
CA PHE A 127 -8.36 7.16 -1.87
C PHE A 127 -7.53 8.41 -1.58
N ARG A 128 -7.73 9.04 -0.42
CA ARG A 128 -6.85 10.13 0.03
C ARG A 128 -5.43 9.65 0.32
N THR A 129 -5.27 8.42 0.79
CA THR A 129 -3.94 7.84 0.97
C THR A 129 -3.27 7.61 -0.39
N ALA A 130 -4.01 7.13 -1.39
CA ALA A 130 -3.50 7.01 -2.76
C ALA A 130 -3.02 8.36 -3.32
N ASP A 131 -3.79 9.43 -3.12
CA ASP A 131 -3.41 10.79 -3.53
C ASP A 131 -2.16 11.31 -2.81
N VAL A 132 -1.96 10.96 -1.54
CA VAL A 132 -0.75 11.33 -0.77
C VAL A 132 0.49 10.57 -1.27
N VAL A 133 0.35 9.27 -1.52
CA VAL A 133 1.42 8.41 -2.06
C VAL A 133 1.82 8.85 -3.47
N GLY A 134 0.85 9.24 -4.26
CA GLY A 134 0.97 9.58 -5.67
C GLY A 134 0.50 8.43 -6.57
N LEU A 135 -0.42 8.77 -7.47
CA LEU A 135 -1.08 7.79 -8.34
C LEU A 135 -0.13 7.17 -9.37
N ASP A 136 0.88 7.90 -9.81
CA ASP A 136 1.95 7.38 -10.67
C ASP A 136 2.84 6.39 -9.92
N THR A 137 3.14 6.64 -8.64
CA THR A 137 3.86 5.69 -7.79
C THR A 137 3.04 4.41 -7.62
N MET A 138 1.74 4.54 -7.33
CA MET A 138 0.83 3.39 -7.25
C MET A 138 0.82 2.60 -8.56
N ALA A 139 0.65 3.28 -9.70
CA ALA A 139 0.62 2.63 -11.01
C ALA A 139 1.94 1.92 -11.34
N HIS A 140 3.08 2.51 -10.97
CA HIS A 140 4.39 1.88 -11.15
C HIS A 140 4.51 0.58 -10.34
N VAL A 141 4.04 0.57 -9.09
CA VAL A 141 4.05 -0.64 -8.26
C VAL A 141 3.11 -1.69 -8.83
N VAL A 142 1.89 -1.31 -9.24
CA VAL A 142 0.93 -2.21 -9.93
C VAL A 142 1.57 -2.85 -11.16
N LYS A 143 2.19 -2.03 -12.02
CA LYS A 143 2.87 -2.55 -13.23
C LYS A 143 4.02 -3.50 -12.87
N THR A 144 4.83 -3.19 -11.89
CA THR A 144 5.92 -4.06 -11.43
C THR A 144 5.37 -5.42 -10.96
N LEU A 145 4.26 -5.43 -10.22
CA LEU A 145 3.59 -6.66 -9.79
C LEU A 145 3.05 -7.45 -10.98
N GLN A 146 2.34 -6.80 -11.89
CA GLN A 146 1.79 -7.40 -13.12
C GLN A 146 2.88 -8.01 -14.01
N ASP A 147 4.02 -7.33 -14.14
CA ASP A 147 5.12 -7.77 -14.99
C ASP A 147 5.88 -8.97 -14.39
N ASN A 148 5.86 -9.16 -13.06
CA ASN A 148 6.70 -10.14 -12.38
C ASN A 148 5.93 -11.25 -11.64
N LEU A 149 4.63 -11.10 -11.44
CA LEU A 149 3.78 -12.07 -10.73
C LEU A 149 2.78 -12.71 -11.69
N GLY A 150 2.48 -13.98 -11.48
CA GLY A 150 1.52 -14.71 -12.27
C GLY A 150 1.84 -16.22 -12.35
N PRO A 151 1.00 -17.02 -13.00
CA PRO A 151 1.17 -18.48 -13.08
C PRO A 151 2.51 -18.90 -13.68
N ASP A 152 2.96 -18.20 -14.72
CA ASP A 152 4.21 -18.50 -15.45
C ASP A 152 5.43 -17.71 -14.93
N LYS A 153 5.28 -17.03 -13.80
CA LYS A 153 6.31 -16.17 -13.18
C LYS A 153 6.46 -16.55 -11.70
N THR A 154 6.66 -15.57 -10.83
CA THR A 154 6.55 -15.80 -9.38
C THR A 154 5.07 -15.99 -9.02
N PRO A 155 4.66 -17.16 -8.52
CA PRO A 155 3.25 -17.41 -8.17
C PRO A 155 2.73 -16.43 -7.14
N ASP A 156 1.53 -15.91 -7.38
CA ASP A 156 0.85 -15.02 -6.45
C ASP A 156 -0.67 -15.23 -6.56
N PRO A 157 -1.37 -15.49 -5.42
CA PRO A 157 -2.82 -15.74 -5.43
C PRO A 157 -3.64 -14.51 -5.84
N PHE A 158 -3.06 -13.33 -5.85
CA PHE A 158 -3.73 -12.07 -6.24
C PHE A 158 -3.32 -11.59 -7.63
N SER A 159 -2.58 -12.40 -8.41
CA SER A 159 -2.04 -11.99 -9.71
C SER A 159 -3.11 -11.45 -10.67
N ASP A 160 -4.33 -12.00 -10.64
CA ASP A 160 -5.45 -11.56 -11.48
C ASP A 160 -5.99 -10.18 -11.09
N MET A 161 -5.59 -9.65 -9.93
CA MET A 161 -5.99 -8.33 -9.45
C MET A 161 -5.03 -7.23 -9.90
N TYR A 162 -3.81 -7.57 -10.31
CA TYR A 162 -2.79 -6.59 -10.66
C TYR A 162 -3.01 -6.02 -12.06
N GLY A 163 -4.05 -5.22 -12.22
CA GLY A 163 -4.34 -4.44 -13.41
C GLY A 163 -4.52 -2.97 -13.05
N THR A 164 -4.21 -2.06 -13.97
CA THR A 164 -4.47 -0.64 -13.75
C THR A 164 -5.97 -0.38 -13.87
N PRO A 165 -6.68 0.02 -12.80
CA PRO A 165 -8.11 0.32 -12.88
C PRO A 165 -8.39 1.44 -13.90
N PRO A 166 -9.53 1.41 -14.62
CA PRO A 166 -9.86 2.42 -15.63
C PRO A 166 -9.81 3.86 -15.13
N VAL A 167 -10.29 4.10 -13.90
CA VAL A 167 -10.25 5.43 -13.29
C VAL A 167 -8.81 5.89 -13.03
N LEU A 168 -7.93 4.98 -12.60
CA LEU A 168 -6.52 5.30 -12.39
C LEU A 168 -5.83 5.62 -13.72
N ALA A 169 -6.11 4.87 -14.78
CA ALA A 169 -5.58 5.14 -16.12
C ALA A 169 -5.95 6.55 -16.59
N LYS A 170 -7.23 6.94 -16.47
CA LYS A 170 -7.71 8.28 -16.84
C LYS A 170 -7.06 9.40 -16.03
N LEU A 171 -6.85 9.19 -14.71
CA LEU A 171 -6.17 10.15 -13.85
C LEU A 171 -4.70 10.33 -14.25
N LEU A 172 -4.02 9.26 -14.63
CA LEU A 172 -2.65 9.31 -15.13
C LEU A 172 -2.55 10.07 -16.47
N GLU A 173 -3.43 9.77 -17.41
CA GLU A 173 -3.52 10.46 -18.71
C GLU A 173 -3.73 11.98 -18.54
N SER A 174 -4.62 12.37 -17.63
CA SER A 174 -4.89 13.79 -17.32
C SER A 174 -3.87 14.43 -16.41
N LYS A 175 -2.80 13.71 -16.00
CA LYS A 175 -1.75 14.17 -15.08
C LYS A 175 -2.27 14.60 -13.71
N ASN A 176 -3.40 14.09 -13.29
CA ASN A 176 -3.97 14.26 -11.96
C ASN A 176 -3.38 13.18 -11.02
N LEU A 177 -2.14 13.40 -10.58
CA LEU A 177 -1.32 12.41 -9.89
C LEU A 177 -1.43 12.45 -8.36
N GLY A 178 -2.47 13.08 -7.84
CA GLY A 178 -2.72 13.25 -6.41
C GLY A 178 -2.23 14.59 -5.86
N GLN A 179 -1.88 14.62 -4.58
CA GLN A 179 -1.54 15.85 -3.86
C GLN A 179 -0.42 16.67 -4.52
N LYS A 180 0.58 16.00 -5.07
CA LYS A 180 1.74 16.66 -5.70
C LYS A 180 1.39 17.48 -6.95
N THR A 181 0.28 17.15 -7.61
CA THR A 181 -0.22 17.89 -8.78
C THR A 181 -1.47 18.71 -8.47
N GLY A 182 -1.93 18.69 -7.21
CA GLY A 182 -3.11 19.41 -6.75
C GLY A 182 -4.44 18.74 -7.07
N ALA A 183 -4.44 17.62 -7.76
CA ALA A 183 -5.63 16.84 -8.11
C ALA A 183 -5.30 15.34 -8.25
N GLY A 184 -6.26 14.48 -7.90
CA GLY A 184 -6.23 13.03 -7.97
C GLY A 184 -7.66 12.51 -7.81
N PHE A 185 -7.91 11.59 -6.90
CA PHE A 185 -9.27 11.24 -6.46
C PHE A 185 -9.97 12.43 -5.77
N TYR A 186 -9.17 13.34 -5.23
CA TYR A 186 -9.64 14.59 -4.65
C TYR A 186 -8.92 15.79 -5.24
N LYS A 187 -9.60 16.94 -5.20
CA LYS A 187 -9.06 18.23 -5.60
C LYS A 187 -9.49 19.30 -4.61
N LYS A 188 -8.54 20.13 -4.18
CA LYS A 188 -8.86 21.29 -3.34
C LYS A 188 -9.22 22.49 -4.21
N VAL A 189 -10.40 23.06 -4.02
CA VAL A 189 -10.87 24.27 -4.69
C VAL A 189 -11.21 25.30 -3.62
N GLY A 190 -10.38 26.33 -3.48
CA GLY A 190 -10.51 27.28 -2.40
C GLY A 190 -10.38 26.63 -1.01
N ARG A 191 -11.47 26.62 -0.24
CA ARG A 191 -11.55 25.96 1.08
C ARG A 191 -12.14 24.55 1.02
N ASP A 192 -12.79 24.21 -0.08
CA ASP A 192 -13.52 22.95 -0.23
C ASP A 192 -12.65 21.83 -0.80
N ILE A 193 -12.93 20.61 -0.37
CA ILE A 193 -12.33 19.41 -0.92
C ILE A 193 -13.39 18.72 -1.77
N MET A 194 -13.18 18.81 -3.07
CA MET A 194 -14.01 18.15 -4.08
C MET A 194 -13.54 16.70 -4.25
N ARG A 195 -14.47 15.79 -4.53
CA ARG A 195 -14.17 14.41 -4.93
C ARG A 195 -14.36 14.23 -6.44
N LEU A 196 -13.60 13.34 -7.02
CA LEU A 196 -13.84 12.90 -8.40
C LEU A 196 -15.15 12.11 -8.47
N ASP A 197 -15.92 12.37 -9.52
CA ASP A 197 -17.01 11.50 -9.93
C ASP A 197 -16.47 10.51 -10.99
N PRO A 198 -16.54 9.17 -10.76
CA PRO A 198 -15.93 8.20 -11.66
C PRO A 198 -16.64 8.09 -13.02
N GLU A 199 -17.91 8.48 -13.12
CA GLU A 199 -18.69 8.39 -14.37
C GLU A 199 -18.40 9.57 -15.28
N THR A 200 -18.47 10.79 -14.72
CA THR A 200 -18.28 12.02 -15.48
C THR A 200 -16.82 12.46 -15.57
N MET A 201 -15.96 11.98 -14.67
CA MET A 201 -14.59 12.44 -14.46
C MET A 201 -14.49 13.92 -14.04
N GLU A 202 -15.57 14.48 -13.51
CA GLU A 202 -15.63 15.84 -12.98
C GLU A 202 -15.47 15.86 -11.48
N TYR A 203 -15.03 17.00 -10.94
CA TYR A 203 -14.91 17.18 -9.49
C TYR A 203 -16.20 17.77 -8.94
N VAL A 204 -16.85 17.03 -8.07
CA VAL A 204 -18.11 17.39 -7.41
C VAL A 204 -17.92 17.59 -5.92
N ALA A 205 -18.91 18.15 -5.23
CA ALA A 205 -18.86 18.34 -3.78
C ALA A 205 -18.57 17.02 -3.05
N GLY A 206 -17.57 17.04 -2.20
CA GLY A 206 -17.17 15.90 -1.37
C GLY A 206 -17.59 16.06 0.09
N GLY A 207 -17.23 15.07 0.90
CA GLY A 207 -17.44 15.08 2.36
C GLY A 207 -18.62 14.22 2.83
N ALA A 208 -19.21 13.44 1.93
CA ALA A 208 -20.21 12.44 2.31
C ALA A 208 -19.63 11.44 3.32
N LYS A 209 -20.49 10.94 4.19
CA LYS A 209 -20.16 10.00 5.25
C LYS A 209 -20.93 8.71 5.07
N ALA A 210 -20.33 7.63 5.55
CA ALA A 210 -21.00 6.35 5.61
C ALA A 210 -22.29 6.41 6.45
N ASN A 211 -23.25 5.57 6.10
CA ASN A 211 -24.51 5.42 6.82
C ASN A 211 -24.25 5.19 8.32
N GLU A 212 -25.03 5.88 9.17
CA GLU A 212 -24.87 5.79 10.62
C GLU A 212 -25.08 4.37 11.18
N VAL A 213 -25.95 3.57 10.55
CA VAL A 213 -26.20 2.17 10.96
C VAL A 213 -24.92 1.37 10.77
N VAL A 214 -24.28 1.47 9.60
CA VAL A 214 -22.99 0.83 9.34
C VAL A 214 -21.91 1.36 10.27
N GLY A 215 -21.89 2.67 10.51
CA GLY A 215 -20.99 3.29 11.48
C GLY A 215 -21.13 2.74 12.90
N ARG A 216 -22.36 2.39 13.34
CA ARG A 216 -22.61 1.72 14.62
C ARG A 216 -22.14 0.27 14.62
N MET A 217 -22.36 -0.48 13.54
CA MET A 217 -21.84 -1.86 13.39
C MET A 217 -20.31 -1.91 13.53
N LEU A 218 -19.60 -0.96 12.92
CA LEU A 218 -18.14 -0.90 12.96
C LEU A 218 -17.56 -0.62 14.36
N LYS A 219 -18.37 -0.10 15.30
CA LYS A 219 -17.95 0.10 16.69
C LYS A 219 -18.06 -1.16 17.56
N LYS A 220 -18.67 -2.21 17.05
CA LYS A 220 -18.86 -3.47 17.78
C LYS A 220 -17.56 -4.29 17.84
N PRO A 221 -17.42 -5.21 18.82
CA PRO A 221 -16.34 -6.19 18.84
C PRO A 221 -16.24 -6.97 17.52
N ALA A 222 -15.06 -7.44 17.15
CA ALA A 222 -14.78 -8.00 15.82
C ALA A 222 -15.76 -9.12 15.40
N GLY A 223 -16.03 -10.08 16.29
CA GLY A 223 -16.93 -11.20 15.98
C GLY A 223 -18.39 -10.76 15.76
N GLU A 224 -18.90 -9.84 16.59
CA GLU A 224 -20.24 -9.28 16.43
C GLU A 224 -20.33 -8.42 15.15
N ARG A 225 -19.31 -7.60 14.90
CA ARG A 225 -19.21 -6.76 13.70
C ARG A 225 -19.27 -7.58 12.42
N LEU A 226 -18.49 -8.65 12.33
CA LEU A 226 -18.46 -9.52 11.14
C LEU A 226 -19.82 -10.19 10.91
N LYS A 227 -20.48 -10.65 11.98
CA LYS A 227 -21.82 -11.22 11.87
C LYS A 227 -22.84 -10.21 11.33
N LEU A 228 -22.86 -9.00 11.90
CA LEU A 228 -23.77 -7.94 11.47
C LEU A 228 -23.53 -7.52 10.02
N LEU A 229 -22.27 -7.36 9.60
CA LEU A 229 -21.93 -6.99 8.22
C LEU A 229 -22.34 -8.07 7.22
N ARG A 230 -22.18 -9.35 7.57
CA ARG A 230 -22.58 -10.47 6.73
C ARG A 230 -24.10 -10.53 6.50
N GLU A 231 -24.88 -10.19 7.52
CA GLU A 231 -26.34 -10.25 7.50
C GLU A 231 -26.99 -8.97 6.93
N ALA A 232 -26.23 -7.90 6.76
CA ALA A 232 -26.74 -6.62 6.29
C ALA A 232 -26.86 -6.56 4.76
N GLU A 233 -27.94 -5.95 4.26
CA GLU A 233 -28.26 -5.87 2.83
C GLU A 233 -27.74 -4.59 2.14
N GLY A 234 -27.42 -3.54 2.91
CA GLY A 234 -26.99 -2.24 2.37
C GLY A 234 -25.65 -2.30 1.64
N ALA A 235 -25.49 -1.53 0.57
CA ALA A 235 -24.29 -1.51 -0.27
C ALA A 235 -22.98 -1.32 0.54
N GLU A 236 -22.97 -0.38 1.49
CA GLU A 236 -21.80 -0.12 2.33
C GLU A 236 -21.41 -1.29 3.23
N ALA A 237 -22.41 -1.99 3.82
CA ALA A 237 -22.16 -3.16 4.64
C ALA A 237 -21.66 -4.35 3.81
N ARG A 238 -22.24 -4.54 2.63
CA ARG A 238 -21.81 -5.57 1.67
C ARG A 238 -20.41 -5.29 1.13
N PHE A 239 -20.10 -4.04 0.83
CA PHE A 239 -18.74 -3.60 0.47
C PHE A 239 -17.70 -3.96 1.54
N LEU A 240 -18.02 -3.75 2.82
CA LEU A 240 -17.13 -4.08 3.93
C LEU A 240 -16.99 -5.59 4.18
N TRP A 241 -17.98 -6.35 3.75
CA TRP A 241 -17.97 -7.83 3.87
C TRP A 241 -17.19 -8.48 2.71
N ALA A 242 -17.25 -7.93 1.49
CA ALA A 242 -16.57 -8.43 0.30
C ALA A 242 -15.05 -8.26 0.35
#